data_365715fa50f708d853e678fa2c44a70d
#
_entry.id   365715fa50f708d853e678fa2c44a70d
#
_cell.length_a   1.000
_cell.length_b   1.000
_cell.length_c   1.000
_cell.angle_alpha   90.00
_cell.angle_beta   90.00
_cell.angle_gamma   90.00
#
_symmetry.space_group_name_H-M   'P 1'
#
loop_
_entity.id
_entity.type
_entity.pdbx_description
1 polymer ?
#
loop_
_entity_poly.entity_id
_entity_poly.type
_entity_poly.pdbx_seq_one_letter_code
_entity_poly.pdbx_strand_id
1 'polypeptide(L)'
;KPLPKTSVSEWADEYRVISQGNAEPGRWRTSRAEYQREIMNAFTQTGIHRVVVKSAAQIGKSDIMNNVIGRFAHLDPAAIMMIQPTIEMAQDYSKTRIAPMLRDTKVLNNLFFTVKGKEDFGTAKTRDGNNTILSKIFPGGRLIMCGSNSPAGLASRPVRVLLADEVDRFAQTAGTEGDPVDLASKRMTTFWNHVAGLFST
;
A
#
# COMPACT_ATOMS: atom_id res chain seq x y z
N LYS A 1 -3.17 -17.92 14.76
CA LYS A 1 -3.19 -18.46 13.40
C LYS A 1 -1.78 -18.34 12.82
N PRO A 2 -1.21 -19.39 12.23
CA PRO A 2 0.10 -19.29 11.60
C PRO A 2 0.07 -18.26 10.46
N LEU A 3 1.18 -17.53 10.29
CA LEU A 3 1.30 -16.54 9.21
C LEU A 3 1.21 -17.25 7.84
N PRO A 4 0.54 -16.64 6.85
CA PRO A 4 0.50 -17.18 5.50
C PRO A 4 1.91 -17.30 4.93
N LYS A 5 2.25 -18.46 4.37
CA LYS A 5 3.57 -18.72 3.77
C LYS A 5 3.76 -18.07 2.40
N THR A 6 2.68 -17.71 1.71
CA THR A 6 2.70 -17.09 0.39
C THR A 6 3.41 -15.73 0.42
N SER A 7 4.47 -15.59 -0.34
CA SER A 7 5.23 -14.35 -0.48
C SER A 7 4.46 -13.30 -1.29
N VAL A 8 4.98 -12.08 -1.34
CA VAL A 8 4.33 -11.00 -2.12
C VAL A 8 4.38 -11.30 -3.62
N SER A 9 5.50 -11.82 -4.14
CA SER A 9 5.61 -12.14 -5.57
C SER A 9 4.69 -13.30 -5.98
N GLU A 10 4.59 -14.35 -5.17
CA GLU A 10 3.68 -15.47 -5.42
C GLU A 10 2.22 -15.00 -5.39
N TRP A 11 1.84 -14.15 -4.42
CA TRP A 11 0.51 -13.56 -4.38
C TRP A 11 0.23 -12.73 -5.64
N ALA A 12 1.19 -11.93 -6.07
CA ALA A 12 1.03 -11.09 -7.25
C ALA A 12 0.85 -11.92 -8.51
N ASP A 13 1.69 -12.94 -8.72
CA ASP A 13 1.61 -13.85 -9.88
C ASP A 13 0.28 -14.64 -9.90
N GLU A 14 -0.31 -14.93 -8.73
CA GLU A 14 -1.55 -15.69 -8.64
C GLU A 14 -2.80 -14.80 -8.83
N TYR A 15 -2.83 -13.61 -8.24
CA TYR A 15 -4.08 -12.83 -8.11
C TYR A 15 -4.07 -11.48 -8.80
N ARG A 16 -2.92 -10.80 -8.92
CA ARG A 16 -2.83 -9.41 -9.33
C ARG A 16 -3.22 -9.23 -10.80
N VAL A 17 -4.07 -8.23 -11.05
CA VAL A 17 -4.39 -7.75 -12.40
C VAL A 17 -3.96 -6.29 -12.53
N ILE A 18 -3.22 -5.99 -13.60
CA ILE A 18 -2.84 -4.64 -14.00
C ILE A 18 -4.01 -4.06 -14.81
N SER A 19 -4.51 -2.92 -14.36
CA SER A 19 -5.67 -2.27 -14.98
C SER A 19 -5.37 -1.75 -16.38
N GLN A 20 -6.40 -1.63 -17.19
CA GLN A 20 -6.34 -0.97 -18.50
C GLN A 20 -5.81 0.46 -18.36
N GLY A 21 -5.09 0.95 -19.37
CA GLY A 21 -4.42 2.26 -19.34
C GLY A 21 -3.00 2.26 -18.78
N ASN A 22 -2.51 1.13 -18.26
CA ASN A 22 -1.09 0.92 -17.95
C ASN A 22 -0.35 0.38 -19.17
N ALA A 23 1.00 0.43 -19.14
CA ALA A 23 1.85 0.00 -20.26
C ALA A 23 1.64 -1.49 -20.63
N GLU A 24 1.37 -2.35 -19.64
CA GLU A 24 1.17 -3.78 -19.83
C GLU A 24 -0.07 -4.25 -19.03
N PRO A 25 -1.29 -3.99 -19.53
CA PRO A 25 -2.51 -4.41 -18.84
C PRO A 25 -2.68 -5.94 -18.89
N GLY A 26 -3.36 -6.47 -17.87
CA GLY A 26 -3.66 -7.89 -17.77
C GLY A 26 -3.07 -8.54 -16.53
N ARG A 27 -2.89 -9.86 -16.56
CA ARG A 27 -2.38 -10.60 -15.40
C ARG A 27 -0.92 -10.23 -15.11
N TRP A 28 -0.63 -9.93 -13.85
CA TRP A 28 0.73 -9.71 -13.38
C TRP A 28 1.63 -10.93 -13.62
N ARG A 29 2.88 -10.70 -13.95
CA ARG A 29 3.93 -11.72 -14.08
C ARG A 29 5.24 -11.15 -13.56
N THR A 30 5.68 -11.60 -12.39
CA THR A 30 6.96 -11.17 -11.79
C THR A 30 8.15 -11.44 -12.70
N SER A 31 8.10 -12.50 -13.53
CA SER A 31 9.15 -12.84 -14.48
C SER A 31 9.45 -11.77 -15.54
N ARG A 32 8.56 -10.79 -15.74
CA ARG A 32 8.82 -9.66 -16.65
C ARG A 32 9.76 -8.61 -16.05
N ALA A 33 9.85 -8.57 -14.72
CA ALA A 33 10.70 -7.67 -13.97
C ALA A 33 11.29 -8.43 -12.77
N GLU A 34 12.10 -9.44 -13.04
CA GLU A 34 12.56 -10.41 -12.04
C GLU A 34 13.31 -9.76 -10.88
N TYR A 35 13.97 -8.62 -11.10
CA TYR A 35 14.63 -7.83 -10.05
C TYR A 35 13.68 -7.33 -8.94
N GLN A 36 12.37 -7.29 -9.20
CA GLN A 36 11.38 -6.90 -8.20
C GLN A 36 11.05 -8.03 -7.22
N ARG A 37 11.31 -9.29 -7.58
CA ARG A 37 10.95 -10.47 -6.78
C ARG A 37 11.52 -10.43 -5.38
N GLU A 38 12.82 -10.23 -5.28
CA GLU A 38 13.51 -10.21 -4.00
C GLU A 38 13.04 -9.05 -3.12
N ILE A 39 12.85 -7.86 -3.72
CA ILE A 39 12.33 -6.69 -3.04
C ILE A 39 10.93 -6.97 -2.47
N MET A 40 10.03 -7.53 -3.29
CA MET A 40 8.68 -7.88 -2.85
C MET A 40 8.70 -8.92 -1.73
N ASN A 41 9.50 -9.97 -1.86
CA ASN A 41 9.52 -11.09 -0.92
C ASN A 41 10.12 -10.71 0.43
N ALA A 42 11.01 -9.72 0.48
CA ALA A 42 11.55 -9.19 1.73
C ALA A 42 10.46 -8.71 2.70
N PHE A 43 9.33 -8.22 2.20
CA PHE A 43 8.21 -7.77 3.04
C PHE A 43 7.51 -8.91 3.81
N THR A 44 7.70 -10.14 3.41
CA THR A 44 7.10 -11.33 4.06
C THR A 44 8.14 -12.24 4.69
N GLN A 45 9.41 -11.88 4.63
CA GLN A 45 10.50 -12.64 5.21
C GLN A 45 10.61 -12.37 6.72
N THR A 46 10.67 -13.43 7.51
CA THR A 46 10.80 -13.33 8.97
C THR A 46 12.11 -12.62 9.36
N GLY A 47 12.03 -11.68 10.28
CA GLY A 47 13.16 -10.93 10.77
C GLY A 47 13.52 -9.68 9.97
N ILE A 48 12.86 -9.44 8.82
CA ILE A 48 13.01 -8.18 8.09
C ILE A 48 11.96 -7.18 8.57
N HIS A 49 12.42 -6.07 9.13
CA HIS A 49 11.58 -4.99 9.63
C HIS A 49 11.67 -3.72 8.78
N ARG A 50 12.66 -3.63 7.89
CA ARG A 50 12.83 -2.48 7.00
C ARG A 50 13.40 -2.91 5.66
N VAL A 51 12.78 -2.46 4.59
CA VAL A 51 13.20 -2.61 3.20
C VAL A 51 13.45 -1.22 2.64
N VAL A 52 14.66 -0.94 2.19
CA VAL A 52 15.03 0.35 1.60
C VAL A 52 15.36 0.13 0.13
N VAL A 53 14.67 0.84 -0.74
CA VAL A 53 14.83 0.73 -2.19
C VAL A 53 15.22 2.10 -2.74
N LYS A 54 16.49 2.23 -3.12
CA LYS A 54 16.98 3.37 -3.89
C LYS A 54 17.24 2.91 -5.32
N SER A 55 16.59 3.55 -6.28
CA SER A 55 16.65 3.07 -7.67
C SER A 55 16.24 4.16 -8.64
N ALA A 56 16.59 4.00 -9.92
CA ALA A 56 16.14 4.88 -10.97
C ALA A 56 14.62 5.03 -11.02
N ALA A 57 14.15 6.09 -11.66
CA ALA A 57 12.73 6.26 -11.96
C ALA A 57 12.21 5.13 -12.87
N GLN A 58 10.90 4.87 -12.82
CA GLN A 58 10.18 3.95 -13.69
C GLN A 58 10.58 2.47 -13.62
N ILE A 59 11.20 2.02 -12.54
CA ILE A 59 11.45 0.58 -12.30
C ILE A 59 10.25 -0.17 -11.70
N GLY A 60 9.08 0.45 -11.62
CA GLY A 60 7.88 -0.18 -11.08
C GLY A 60 7.78 -0.16 -9.56
N LYS A 61 8.40 0.81 -8.86
CA LYS A 61 8.28 0.98 -7.39
C LYS A 61 6.83 0.96 -6.93
N SER A 62 5.95 1.68 -7.63
CA SER A 62 4.52 1.73 -7.33
C SER A 62 3.83 0.36 -7.40
N ASP A 63 4.22 -0.48 -8.37
CA ASP A 63 3.65 -1.82 -8.48
C ASP A 63 4.14 -2.76 -7.39
N ILE A 64 5.40 -2.64 -6.96
CA ILE A 64 5.91 -3.35 -5.77
C ILE A 64 5.05 -3.00 -4.55
N MET A 65 4.84 -1.71 -4.27
CA MET A 65 4.00 -1.26 -3.14
C MET A 65 2.55 -1.74 -3.26
N ASN A 66 1.98 -1.68 -4.46
CA ASN A 66 0.63 -2.18 -4.72
C ASN A 66 0.51 -3.68 -4.45
N ASN A 67 1.51 -4.48 -4.85
CA ASN A 67 1.53 -5.91 -4.59
C ASN A 67 1.67 -6.22 -3.09
N VAL A 68 2.48 -5.44 -2.36
CA VAL A 68 2.55 -5.52 -0.89
C VAL A 68 1.20 -5.23 -0.25
N ILE A 69 0.55 -4.11 -0.63
CA ILE A 69 -0.79 -3.74 -0.14
C ILE A 69 -1.79 -4.87 -0.40
N GLY A 70 -1.84 -5.38 -1.63
CA GLY A 70 -2.78 -6.42 -2.01
C GLY A 70 -2.59 -7.72 -1.23
N ARG A 71 -1.35 -8.17 -1.09
CA ARG A 71 -1.02 -9.39 -0.33
C ARG A 71 -1.40 -9.25 1.14
N PHE A 72 -1.06 -8.13 1.79
CA PHE A 72 -1.40 -7.94 3.20
C PHE A 72 -2.90 -7.73 3.41
N ALA A 73 -3.60 -7.07 2.48
CA ALA A 73 -5.04 -6.95 2.58
C ALA A 73 -5.75 -8.31 2.46
N HIS A 74 -5.28 -9.19 1.56
CA HIS A 74 -5.97 -10.44 1.25
C HIS A 74 -5.61 -11.57 2.20
N LEU A 75 -4.31 -11.85 2.39
CA LEU A 75 -3.86 -13.06 3.10
C LEU A 75 -3.49 -12.84 4.57
N ASP A 76 -3.08 -11.63 4.92
CA ASP A 76 -2.59 -11.31 6.26
C ASP A 76 -3.03 -9.89 6.65
N PRO A 77 -4.36 -9.71 6.86
CA PRO A 77 -4.94 -8.40 7.07
C PRO A 77 -4.25 -7.58 8.15
N ALA A 78 -3.91 -6.34 7.80
CA ALA A 78 -3.11 -5.45 8.64
C ALA A 78 -3.55 -3.99 8.51
N ALA A 79 -3.16 -3.18 9.50
CA ALA A 79 -3.18 -1.74 9.36
C ALA A 79 -1.99 -1.31 8.50
N ILE A 80 -2.27 -0.78 7.32
CA ILE A 80 -1.30 -0.35 6.31
C ILE A 80 -1.34 1.18 6.23
N MET A 81 -0.19 1.82 6.27
CA MET A 81 -0.04 3.26 6.01
C MET A 81 0.83 3.47 4.78
N MET A 82 0.37 4.30 3.86
CA MET A 82 1.14 4.76 2.72
C MET A 82 1.36 6.27 2.81
N ILE A 83 2.62 6.68 2.75
CA ILE A 83 3.02 8.08 2.80
C ILE A 83 3.48 8.50 1.41
N GLN A 84 2.90 9.58 0.91
CA GLN A 84 3.33 10.28 -0.30
C GLN A 84 3.95 11.64 0.07
N PRO A 85 4.74 12.28 -0.79
CA PRO A 85 5.29 13.59 -0.50
C PRO A 85 4.24 14.62 -0.08
N THR A 86 3.11 14.65 -0.76
CA THR A 86 2.00 15.56 -0.45
C THR A 86 0.65 14.83 -0.39
N ILE A 87 -0.35 15.50 0.19
CA ILE A 87 -1.71 14.97 0.28
C ILE A 87 -2.37 14.82 -1.10
N GLU A 88 -2.08 15.76 -2.01
CA GLU A 88 -2.56 15.74 -3.39
C GLU A 88 -2.02 14.52 -4.13
N MET A 89 -0.74 14.21 -3.98
CA MET A 89 -0.10 13.01 -4.54
C MET A 89 -0.72 11.75 -3.94
N ALA A 90 -1.01 11.72 -2.64
CA ALA A 90 -1.70 10.60 -2.01
C ALA A 90 -3.12 10.40 -2.57
N GLN A 91 -3.86 11.48 -2.80
CA GLN A 91 -5.19 11.43 -3.43
C GLN A 91 -5.13 10.93 -4.88
N ASP A 92 -4.17 11.44 -5.65
CA ASP A 92 -3.97 11.00 -7.03
C ASP A 92 -3.60 9.53 -7.09
N TYR A 93 -2.64 9.10 -6.28
CA TYR A 93 -2.24 7.69 -6.19
C TYR A 93 -3.42 6.78 -5.82
N SER A 94 -4.27 7.21 -4.88
CA SER A 94 -5.47 6.48 -4.51
C SER A 94 -6.43 6.30 -5.70
N LYS A 95 -6.64 7.35 -6.48
CA LYS A 95 -7.57 7.34 -7.62
C LYS A 95 -7.00 6.58 -8.82
N THR A 96 -5.71 6.79 -9.13
CA THR A 96 -5.10 6.31 -10.38
C THR A 96 -4.45 4.93 -10.24
N ARG A 97 -4.05 4.52 -9.04
CA ARG A 97 -3.34 3.26 -8.79
C ARG A 97 -4.12 2.29 -7.90
N ILE A 98 -4.54 2.75 -6.71
CA ILE A 98 -5.20 1.86 -5.75
C ILE A 98 -6.62 1.49 -6.20
N ALA A 99 -7.46 2.45 -6.56
CA ALA A 99 -8.84 2.17 -6.92
C ALA A 99 -8.96 1.23 -8.13
N PRO A 100 -8.20 1.40 -9.23
CA PRO A 100 -8.21 0.44 -10.34
C PRO A 100 -7.72 -0.96 -9.91
N MET A 101 -6.67 -1.05 -9.10
CA MET A 101 -6.18 -2.33 -8.57
C MET A 101 -7.25 -3.08 -7.79
N LEU A 102 -7.94 -2.38 -6.87
CA LEU A 102 -8.98 -2.98 -6.04
C LEU A 102 -10.18 -3.43 -6.88
N ARG A 103 -10.52 -2.69 -7.93
CA ARG A 103 -11.61 -3.02 -8.84
C ARG A 103 -11.30 -4.24 -9.72
N ASP A 104 -10.10 -4.27 -10.30
CA ASP A 104 -9.77 -5.21 -11.38
C ASP A 104 -9.13 -6.52 -10.86
N THR A 105 -8.61 -6.53 -9.64
CA THR A 105 -8.11 -7.74 -8.98
C THR A 105 -9.24 -8.42 -8.20
N LYS A 106 -9.79 -9.50 -8.73
CA LYS A 106 -11.01 -10.17 -8.25
C LYS A 106 -11.04 -10.42 -6.73
N VAL A 107 -9.95 -10.90 -6.14
CA VAL A 107 -9.89 -11.18 -4.69
C VAL A 107 -9.97 -9.91 -3.86
N LEU A 108 -9.39 -8.81 -4.34
CA LEU A 108 -9.47 -7.51 -3.69
C LEU A 108 -10.84 -6.87 -3.91
N ASN A 109 -11.41 -7.00 -5.10
CA ASN A 109 -12.77 -6.52 -5.38
C ASN A 109 -13.76 -7.14 -4.39
N ASN A 110 -13.73 -8.45 -4.24
CA ASN A 110 -14.59 -9.16 -3.29
C ASN A 110 -14.36 -8.67 -1.84
N LEU A 111 -13.11 -8.41 -1.45
CA LEU A 111 -12.76 -8.01 -0.09
C LEU A 111 -13.25 -6.59 0.26
N PHE A 112 -13.12 -5.66 -0.68
CA PHE A 112 -13.41 -4.25 -0.42
C PHE A 112 -14.87 -3.86 -0.74
N PHE A 113 -15.57 -4.63 -1.58
CA PHE A 113 -16.89 -4.26 -2.11
C PHE A 113 -18.02 -5.25 -1.79
N THR A 114 -17.73 -6.38 -1.10
CA THR A 114 -18.76 -7.38 -0.76
C THR A 114 -19.54 -7.04 0.53
N VAL A 115 -19.22 -5.97 1.22
CA VAL A 115 -19.98 -5.55 2.41
C VAL A 115 -21.21 -4.75 1.99
N LYS A 116 -22.31 -5.49 1.73
CA LYS A 116 -23.70 -5.02 1.55
C LYS A 116 -23.95 -3.96 0.47
N GLY A 117 -24.51 -4.42 -0.63
CA GLY A 117 -25.15 -3.59 -1.65
C GLY A 117 -24.32 -3.51 -2.92
N LYS A 118 -24.75 -4.29 -3.91
CA LYS A 118 -24.41 -4.06 -5.31
C LYS A 118 -24.66 -2.60 -5.64
N GLU A 119 -23.70 -2.01 -6.31
CA GLU A 119 -23.84 -0.94 -7.30
C GLU A 119 -22.86 0.21 -7.12
N ASP A 120 -22.19 0.44 -8.24
CA ASP A 120 -21.53 1.63 -8.74
C ASP A 120 -20.20 2.07 -8.12
N PHE A 121 -19.15 1.46 -8.66
CA PHE A 121 -17.84 2.10 -8.77
C PHE A 121 -17.90 3.16 -9.90
N GLY A 122 -18.34 4.35 -9.58
CA GLY A 122 -18.30 5.41 -10.61
C GLY A 122 -19.27 6.56 -10.43
N THR A 123 -20.26 6.44 -9.58
CA THR A 123 -21.15 7.57 -9.30
C THR A 123 -21.09 8.00 -7.85
N ALA A 124 -20.97 9.30 -7.64
CA ALA A 124 -20.72 9.99 -6.39
C ALA A 124 -21.87 9.89 -5.35
N LYS A 125 -22.56 8.75 -5.22
CA LYS A 125 -23.76 8.64 -4.37
C LYS A 125 -23.80 7.56 -3.29
N THR A 126 -22.86 6.63 -3.24
CA THR A 126 -22.71 5.75 -2.05
C THR A 126 -21.51 6.21 -1.25
N ARG A 127 -21.71 7.20 -0.39
CA ARG A 127 -20.82 7.50 0.74
C ARG A 127 -20.92 6.35 1.74
N ASP A 128 -20.29 5.23 1.42
CA ASP A 128 -19.92 4.27 2.42
C ASP A 128 -18.85 4.94 3.28
N GLY A 129 -19.21 5.35 4.49
CA GLY A 129 -18.31 6.08 5.41
C GLY A 129 -17.02 5.31 5.72
N ASN A 130 -16.89 4.08 5.19
CA ASN A 130 -15.76 3.18 5.35
C ASN A 130 -14.70 3.32 4.24
N ASN A 131 -15.03 3.83 3.05
CA ASN A 131 -14.12 3.92 1.91
C ASN A 131 -14.05 5.34 1.35
N THR A 132 -13.16 6.14 1.90
CA THR A 132 -12.84 7.47 1.39
C THR A 132 -11.66 7.42 0.41
N ILE A 133 -11.33 8.56 -0.22
CA ILE A 133 -10.16 8.64 -1.11
C ILE A 133 -8.88 8.21 -0.37
N LEU A 134 -8.70 8.65 0.87
CA LEU A 134 -7.47 8.43 1.65
C LEU A 134 -7.55 7.28 2.65
N SER A 135 -8.70 6.62 2.77
CA SER A 135 -8.88 5.50 3.70
C SER A 135 -9.73 4.40 3.07
N LYS A 136 -9.22 3.19 3.09
CA LYS A 136 -9.91 1.98 2.63
C LYS A 136 -9.95 0.97 3.77
N ILE A 137 -11.15 0.57 4.18
CA ILE A 137 -11.37 -0.41 5.24
C ILE A 137 -11.72 -1.75 4.60
N PHE A 138 -11.13 -2.80 5.12
CA PHE A 138 -11.40 -4.19 4.72
C PHE A 138 -11.42 -5.09 5.96
N PRO A 139 -11.99 -6.30 5.90
CA PRO A 139 -12.05 -7.20 7.04
C PRO A 139 -10.67 -7.48 7.65
N GLY A 140 -10.50 -7.12 8.91
CA GLY A 140 -9.24 -7.32 9.66
C GLY A 140 -8.16 -6.28 9.43
N GLY A 141 -8.38 -5.23 8.60
CA GLY A 141 -7.37 -4.22 8.33
C GLY A 141 -7.90 -2.94 7.71
N ARG A 142 -6.96 -2.08 7.37
CA ARG A 142 -7.23 -0.81 6.66
C ARG A 142 -6.00 -0.36 5.90
N LEU A 143 -6.21 0.39 4.83
CA LEU A 143 -5.18 1.19 4.16
C LEU A 143 -5.46 2.66 4.42
N ILE A 144 -4.50 3.38 4.98
CA ILE A 144 -4.54 4.83 5.16
C ILE A 144 -3.46 5.44 4.28
N MET A 145 -3.78 6.52 3.60
CA MET A 145 -2.86 7.27 2.76
C MET A 145 -2.76 8.71 3.29
N CYS A 146 -1.55 9.24 3.39
CA CYS A 146 -1.32 10.60 3.90
C CYS A 146 -0.15 11.27 3.19
N GLY A 147 -0.05 12.59 3.34
CA GLY A 147 1.12 13.35 2.94
C GLY A 147 2.19 13.38 4.03
N SER A 148 3.46 13.51 3.65
CA SER A 148 4.59 13.56 4.59
C SER A 148 4.55 14.79 5.51
N ASN A 149 3.86 15.84 5.10
CA ASN A 149 3.69 17.10 5.85
C ASN A 149 2.48 17.11 6.81
N SER A 150 1.78 15.97 6.97
CA SER A 150 0.57 15.87 7.80
C SER A 150 0.85 15.13 9.13
N PRO A 151 1.22 15.84 10.22
CA PRO A 151 1.51 15.21 11.52
C PRO A 151 0.35 14.38 12.04
N ALA A 152 -0.88 14.90 11.94
CA ALA A 152 -2.08 14.20 12.37
C ALA A 152 -2.30 12.89 11.60
N GLY A 153 -2.01 12.86 10.29
CA GLY A 153 -2.07 11.65 9.48
C GLY A 153 -1.04 10.60 9.92
N LEU A 154 0.19 11.04 10.14
CA LEU A 154 1.33 10.19 10.52
C LEU A 154 1.21 9.63 11.96
N ALA A 155 0.59 10.39 12.86
CA ALA A 155 0.53 10.09 14.28
C ALA A 155 -0.76 9.38 14.74
N SER A 156 -1.73 9.17 13.85
CA SER A 156 -3.10 8.88 14.27
C SER A 156 -3.36 7.48 14.81
N ARG A 157 -2.63 6.45 14.37
CA ARG A 157 -3.00 5.05 14.69
C ARG A 157 -1.82 4.08 14.62
N PRO A 158 -1.87 2.92 15.34
CA PRO A 158 -0.90 1.85 15.17
C PRO A 158 -0.90 1.32 13.73
N VAL A 159 0.29 1.07 13.19
CA VAL A 159 0.54 0.61 11.82
C VAL A 159 1.44 -0.61 11.84
N ARG A 160 1.10 -1.64 11.08
CA ARG A 160 1.93 -2.83 10.92
C ARG A 160 2.76 -2.81 9.66
N VAL A 161 2.21 -2.26 8.56
CA VAL A 161 2.90 -2.14 7.28
C VAL A 161 2.99 -0.66 6.91
N LEU A 162 4.18 -0.13 6.79
CA LEU A 162 4.45 1.23 6.39
C LEU A 162 5.09 1.23 5.00
N LEU A 163 4.54 2.03 4.09
CA LEU A 163 5.09 2.25 2.75
C LEU A 163 5.28 3.75 2.54
N ALA A 164 6.50 4.19 2.37
CA ALA A 164 6.86 5.58 2.11
C ALA A 164 7.43 5.70 0.70
N ASP A 165 6.75 6.43 -0.17
CA ASP A 165 7.12 6.62 -1.57
C ASP A 165 7.78 7.97 -1.78
N GLU A 166 8.84 8.00 -2.61
CA GLU A 166 9.61 9.21 -2.91
C GLU A 166 10.11 9.93 -1.64
N VAL A 167 10.72 9.17 -0.72
CA VAL A 167 11.19 9.67 0.59
C VAL A 167 12.16 10.86 0.44
N ASP A 168 12.93 10.90 -0.64
CA ASP A 168 13.83 11.99 -1.00
C ASP A 168 13.10 13.33 -1.22
N ARG A 169 11.80 13.32 -1.47
CA ARG A 169 10.95 14.50 -1.64
C ARG A 169 10.14 14.86 -0.40
N PHE A 170 10.33 14.16 0.71
CA PHE A 170 9.61 14.48 1.93
C PHE A 170 10.08 15.81 2.50
N ALA A 171 9.16 16.53 3.15
CA ALA A 171 9.51 17.66 3.96
C ALA A 171 10.49 17.23 5.08
N GLN A 172 11.46 18.06 5.43
CA GLN A 172 12.41 17.75 6.51
C GLN A 172 11.71 17.55 7.85
N THR A 173 10.57 18.19 8.03
CA THR A 173 9.74 18.06 9.23
C THR A 173 8.25 17.97 8.86
N ALA A 174 7.51 17.12 9.54
CA ALA A 174 6.06 17.11 9.50
C ALA A 174 5.53 18.21 10.44
N GLY A 175 5.30 19.40 9.89
CA GLY A 175 4.99 20.58 10.72
C GLY A 175 6.09 20.85 11.74
N THR A 176 5.75 20.85 13.03
CA THR A 176 6.70 21.06 14.15
C THR A 176 7.14 19.74 14.83
N GLU A 177 6.68 18.58 14.35
CA GLU A 177 6.80 17.32 15.10
C GLU A 177 8.01 16.45 14.70
N GLY A 178 8.83 16.86 13.72
CA GLY A 178 10.06 16.16 13.32
C GLY A 178 9.94 15.35 12.04
N ASP A 179 10.87 14.44 11.79
CA ASP A 179 10.96 13.65 10.56
C ASP A 179 9.70 12.79 10.32
N PRO A 180 9.08 12.86 9.12
CA PRO A 180 7.85 12.13 8.82
C PRO A 180 7.99 10.61 8.93
N VAL A 181 9.12 10.04 8.54
CA VAL A 181 9.37 8.59 8.59
C VAL A 181 9.53 8.14 10.04
N ASP A 182 10.21 8.92 10.87
CA ASP A 182 10.38 8.63 12.29
C ASP A 182 9.04 8.69 13.04
N LEU A 183 8.21 9.69 12.75
CA LEU A 183 6.87 9.82 13.33
C LEU A 183 6.00 8.60 13.00
N ALA A 184 5.97 8.19 11.74
CA ALA A 184 5.22 7.03 11.29
C ALA A 184 5.80 5.72 11.89
N SER A 185 7.13 5.59 11.95
CA SER A 185 7.81 4.41 12.47
C SER A 185 7.50 4.16 13.95
N LYS A 186 7.33 5.21 14.75
CA LYS A 186 6.89 5.11 16.15
C LYS A 186 5.54 4.43 16.32
N ARG A 187 4.69 4.44 15.28
CA ARG A 187 3.37 3.77 15.28
C ARG A 187 3.44 2.27 14.98
N MET A 188 4.61 1.78 14.59
CA MET A 188 4.83 0.37 14.26
C MET A 188 5.27 -0.46 15.48
N THR A 189 5.72 0.17 16.55
CA THR A 189 6.26 -0.50 17.74
C THR A 189 5.28 -1.44 18.44
N THR A 190 3.99 -1.25 18.24
CA THR A 190 2.92 -2.13 18.76
C THR A 190 2.95 -3.53 18.15
N PHE A 191 3.50 -3.69 16.95
CA PHE A 191 3.50 -4.95 16.21
C PHE A 191 4.90 -5.53 16.12
N TRP A 192 5.12 -6.71 16.72
CA TRP A 192 6.40 -7.42 16.63
C TRP A 192 6.80 -7.82 15.21
N ASN A 193 5.80 -8.02 14.33
CA ASN A 193 5.95 -8.42 12.92
C ASN A 193 5.70 -7.25 11.96
N HIS A 194 6.06 -6.04 12.38
CA HIS A 194 5.95 -4.87 11.52
C HIS A 194 7.01 -4.88 10.40
N VAL A 195 6.69 -4.21 9.30
CA VAL A 195 7.63 -4.00 8.19
C VAL A 195 7.42 -2.62 7.57
N ALA A 196 8.52 -1.91 7.34
CA ALA A 196 8.55 -0.62 6.65
C ALA A 196 9.23 -0.76 5.28
N GLY A 197 8.64 -0.20 4.23
CA GLY A 197 9.23 -0.01 2.92
C GLY A 197 9.49 1.47 2.64
N LEU A 198 10.74 1.82 2.39
CA LEU A 198 11.16 3.19 2.07
C LEU A 198 11.67 3.21 0.63
N PHE A 199 11.02 3.98 -0.23
CA PHE A 199 11.32 4.05 -1.65
C PHE A 199 11.82 5.45 -2.01
N SER A 200 12.92 5.52 -2.74
CA SER A 200 13.58 6.76 -3.17
C SER A 200 14.08 6.62 -4.62
N THR A 201 14.33 7.73 -5.25
CA THR A 201 14.94 7.80 -6.59
C THR A 201 16.39 8.19 -6.49
#